data_6f0399678b59ab20e4416504280e27ac
#
_entry.id   6f0399678b59ab20e4416504280e27ac
#
_cell.length_a   1.000
_cell.length_b   1.000
_cell.length_c   1.000
_cell.angle_alpha   90.00
_cell.angle_beta   90.00
_cell.angle_gamma   90.00
#
_symmetry.space_group_name_H-M   'P 1'
#
loop_
_entity.id
_entity.type
_entity.pdbx_description
1 polymer ?
#
loop_
_entity_poly.entity_id
_entity_poly.type
_entity_poly.pdbx_seq_one_letter_code
_entity_poly.pdbx_strand_id
1 'polypeptide(L)'
;MAPGSNPKANDLFNALGHPLRRRILREMLDVGGEVSPRELAAKLSEQLSALSYHVRVLAECRAIELVRTEQIRGSTQHFYRPVVKASWAISALKIGEEPPSRGRAAGEEKG
;
A
#
# COMPACT_ATOMS: atom_id res chain seq x y z
N MET A 1 7.19 -25.97 -0.93
CA MET A 1 6.52 -24.76 -1.34
C MET A 1 7.24 -23.55 -0.77
N ALA A 2 7.39 -22.53 -1.55
CA ALA A 2 8.08 -21.33 -1.08
C ALA A 2 7.09 -20.39 -0.44
N PRO A 3 7.02 -20.37 0.87
CA PRO A 3 6.03 -19.51 1.52
C PRO A 3 6.36 -18.05 1.27
N GLY A 4 5.34 -17.30 1.01
CA GLY A 4 5.46 -15.88 0.94
C GLY A 4 6.13 -15.32 -0.29
N SER A 5 6.47 -16.18 -1.26
CA SER A 5 7.19 -15.64 -2.41
C SER A 5 6.29 -14.75 -3.27
N ASN A 6 5.04 -15.18 -3.52
CA ASN A 6 4.11 -14.38 -4.31
C ASN A 6 2.72 -14.50 -3.72
N PRO A 7 1.96 -13.41 -3.71
CA PRO A 7 0.58 -13.50 -3.26
C PRO A 7 -0.26 -14.30 -4.24
N LYS A 8 -1.24 -14.99 -3.73
CA LYS A 8 -2.21 -15.68 -4.54
C LYS A 8 -3.25 -14.71 -5.05
N ALA A 9 -4.01 -15.13 -6.07
CA ALA A 9 -5.00 -14.24 -6.66
C ALA A 9 -6.00 -13.73 -5.63
N ASN A 10 -6.48 -14.61 -4.75
CA ASN A 10 -7.43 -14.18 -3.73
C ASN A 10 -6.83 -13.17 -2.77
N ASP A 11 -5.55 -13.37 -2.42
CA ASP A 11 -4.85 -12.42 -1.56
C ASP A 11 -4.77 -11.06 -2.24
N LEU A 12 -4.52 -11.05 -3.54
CA LEU A 12 -4.40 -9.80 -4.28
C LEU A 12 -5.74 -9.08 -4.36
N PHE A 13 -6.82 -9.81 -4.59
CA PHE A 13 -8.15 -9.20 -4.59
C PHE A 13 -8.44 -8.58 -3.23
N ASN A 14 -8.14 -9.29 -2.16
CA ASN A 14 -8.37 -8.77 -0.83
C ASN A 14 -7.50 -7.54 -0.57
N ALA A 15 -6.23 -7.62 -0.95
CA ALA A 15 -5.31 -6.50 -0.74
C ALA A 15 -5.80 -5.25 -1.46
N LEU A 16 -6.32 -5.41 -2.66
CA LEU A 16 -6.74 -4.26 -3.48
C LEU A 16 -8.22 -3.93 -3.33
N GLY A 17 -8.91 -4.59 -2.41
CA GLY A 17 -10.35 -4.45 -2.29
C GLY A 17 -10.81 -3.22 -1.52
N HIS A 18 -9.91 -2.42 -1.01
CA HIS A 18 -10.26 -1.23 -0.24
C HIS A 18 -9.45 -0.04 -0.77
N PRO A 19 -10.09 1.11 -0.98
CA PRO A 19 -9.38 2.27 -1.55
C PRO A 19 -8.15 2.68 -0.76
N LEU A 20 -8.23 2.65 0.57
CA LEU A 20 -7.08 3.03 1.38
C LEU A 20 -5.93 2.06 1.20
N ARG A 21 -6.22 0.77 1.08
CA ARG A 21 -5.14 -0.20 0.85
C ARG A 21 -4.45 0.05 -0.49
N ARG A 22 -5.21 0.44 -1.52
CA ARG A 22 -4.59 0.79 -2.80
C ARG A 22 -3.72 2.03 -2.68
N ARG A 23 -4.17 3.02 -1.92
CA ARG A 23 -3.36 4.23 -1.68
C ARG A 23 -2.07 3.90 -0.94
N ILE A 24 -2.17 3.02 0.05
CA ILE A 24 -1.00 2.60 0.81
C ILE A 24 0.02 1.93 -0.10
N LEU A 25 -0.43 0.97 -0.92
CA LEU A 25 0.48 0.27 -1.82
C LEU A 25 1.12 1.23 -2.82
N ARG A 26 0.34 2.15 -3.35
CA ARG A 26 0.87 3.12 -4.29
C ARG A 26 1.94 3.99 -3.64
N GLU A 27 1.66 4.43 -2.42
CA GLU A 27 2.63 5.26 -1.72
C GLU A 27 3.91 4.47 -1.44
N MET A 28 3.78 3.23 -1.04
CA MET A 28 4.94 2.39 -0.77
C MET A 28 5.77 2.17 -2.04
N LEU A 29 5.11 1.97 -3.17
CA LEU A 29 5.82 1.82 -4.43
C LEU A 29 6.53 3.11 -4.83
N ASP A 30 5.90 4.24 -4.56
CA ASP A 30 6.51 5.53 -4.86
C ASP A 30 7.75 5.78 -4.01
N VAL A 31 7.68 5.41 -2.73
CA VAL A 31 8.83 5.55 -1.85
C VAL A 31 9.98 4.66 -2.32
N GLY A 32 9.66 3.46 -2.77
CA GLY A 32 10.66 2.54 -3.28
C GLY A 32 11.54 1.93 -2.23
N GLY A 33 11.13 1.98 -0.97
CA GLY A 33 11.92 1.43 0.13
C GLY A 33 11.03 1.10 1.31
N GLU A 34 11.62 1.13 2.48
CA GLU A 34 10.92 0.80 3.72
C GLU A 34 10.10 1.99 4.19
N VAL A 35 8.94 1.69 4.75
CA VAL A 35 8.10 2.74 5.33
C VAL A 35 7.30 2.15 6.49
N SER A 36 7.06 2.96 7.51
CA SER A 36 6.29 2.53 8.68
C SER A 36 4.85 3.01 8.55
N PRO A 37 3.93 2.36 9.29
CA PRO A 37 2.55 2.85 9.32
C PRO A 37 2.44 4.30 9.76
N ARG A 38 3.28 4.73 10.70
CA ARG A 38 3.24 6.11 11.17
C ARG A 38 3.60 7.08 10.05
N GLU A 39 4.62 6.73 9.27
CA GLU A 39 4.99 7.57 8.12
C GLU A 39 3.89 7.60 7.08
N LEU A 40 3.27 6.45 6.84
CA LEU A 40 2.18 6.39 5.88
C LEU A 40 0.98 7.18 6.34
N ALA A 41 0.65 7.09 7.62
CA ALA A 41 -0.47 7.84 8.17
C ALA A 41 -0.29 9.33 7.98
N ALA A 42 0.93 9.80 8.22
CA ALA A 42 1.23 11.22 8.03
C ALA A 42 1.12 11.61 6.56
N LYS A 43 1.69 10.80 5.68
CA LYS A 43 1.67 11.12 4.24
C LYS A 43 0.28 11.09 3.65
N LEU A 44 -0.55 10.17 4.10
CA LEU A 44 -1.89 9.98 3.52
C LEU A 44 -2.96 10.72 4.30
N SER A 45 -2.58 11.42 5.37
CA SER A 45 -3.50 12.16 6.22
C SER A 45 -4.59 11.25 6.77
N GLU A 46 -4.17 10.10 7.29
CA GLU A 46 -5.09 9.10 7.83
C GLU A 46 -4.77 8.87 9.30
N GLN A 47 -5.77 8.39 10.03
CA GLN A 47 -5.55 8.01 11.41
C GLN A 47 -4.67 6.78 11.48
N LEU A 48 -3.75 6.79 12.42
CA LEU A 48 -2.80 5.69 12.55
C LEU A 48 -3.49 4.36 12.81
N SER A 49 -4.55 4.35 13.62
CA SER A 49 -5.24 3.11 13.94
C SER A 49 -5.86 2.47 12.70
N ALA A 50 -6.53 3.28 11.89
CA ALA A 50 -7.14 2.78 10.66
C ALA A 50 -6.08 2.32 9.69
N LEU A 51 -5.03 3.11 9.54
CA LEU A 51 -3.97 2.78 8.62
C LEU A 51 -3.23 1.52 9.04
N SER A 52 -2.97 1.37 10.33
CA SER A 52 -2.29 0.19 10.85
C SER A 52 -3.08 -1.08 10.60
N TYR A 53 -4.40 -1.00 10.70
CA TYR A 53 -5.25 -2.14 10.38
C TYR A 53 -5.06 -2.57 8.94
N HIS A 54 -5.11 -1.61 8.02
CA HIS A 54 -4.97 -1.93 6.60
C HIS A 54 -3.58 -2.40 6.24
N VAL A 55 -2.56 -1.86 6.89
CA VAL A 55 -1.19 -2.35 6.70
C VAL A 55 -1.10 -3.81 7.14
N ARG A 56 -1.75 -4.16 8.25
CA ARG A 56 -1.76 -5.55 8.71
C ARG A 56 -2.44 -6.46 7.68
N VAL A 57 -3.57 -6.01 7.13
CA VAL A 57 -4.26 -6.80 6.11
C VAL A 57 -3.36 -7.01 4.90
N LEU A 58 -2.67 -5.96 4.46
CA LEU A 58 -1.76 -6.08 3.33
C LEU A 58 -0.64 -7.07 3.62
N ALA A 59 -0.12 -7.07 4.84
CA ALA A 59 0.92 -8.02 5.21
C ALA A 59 0.38 -9.46 5.22
N GLU A 60 -0.83 -9.63 5.72
CA GLU A 60 -1.46 -10.96 5.73
C GLU A 60 -1.73 -11.44 4.31
N CYS A 61 -2.02 -10.53 3.40
CA CYS A 61 -2.22 -10.86 2.01
C CYS A 61 -0.91 -11.04 1.25
N ARG A 62 0.22 -10.84 1.91
CA ARG A 62 1.54 -10.98 1.32
C ARG A 62 1.81 -9.96 0.22
N ALA A 63 1.11 -8.83 0.28
CA ALA A 63 1.37 -7.74 -0.66
C ALA A 63 2.54 -6.89 -0.19
N ILE A 64 2.79 -6.92 1.10
CA ILE A 64 3.93 -6.24 1.71
C ILE A 64 4.57 -7.19 2.71
N GLU A 65 5.80 -6.91 3.09
CA GLU A 65 6.48 -7.73 4.08
C GLU A 65 7.17 -6.84 5.11
N LEU A 66 7.26 -7.36 6.34
CA LEU A 66 7.97 -6.68 7.41
C LEU A 66 9.47 -6.82 7.16
N VAL A 67 10.17 -5.70 7.14
CA VAL A 67 11.62 -5.70 6.92
C VAL A 67 12.37 -5.68 8.24
N ARG A 68 11.95 -4.80 9.14
CA ARG A 68 12.62 -4.65 10.42
C ARG A 68 11.72 -3.89 11.37
N THR A 69 12.10 -3.93 12.64
CA THR A 69 11.45 -3.10 13.66
C THR A 69 12.51 -2.20 14.29
N GLU A 70 12.05 -1.11 14.86
CA GLU A 70 12.95 -0.15 15.48
C GLU A 70 12.28 0.45 16.69
N GLN A 71 13.03 0.58 17.78
CA GLN A 71 12.52 1.24 18.98
C GLN A 71 12.77 2.74 18.84
N ILE A 72 11.68 3.49 18.89
CA ILE A 72 11.77 4.94 18.78
C ILE A 72 10.93 5.54 19.90
N ARG A 73 11.60 6.17 20.85
CA ARG A 73 10.94 6.87 21.96
C ARG A 73 9.96 5.97 22.71
N GLY A 74 10.38 4.74 22.99
CA GLY A 74 9.55 3.82 23.76
C GLY A 74 8.49 3.11 22.96
N SER A 75 8.40 3.35 21.68
CA SER A 75 7.46 2.65 20.80
C SER A 75 8.20 1.81 19.81
N THR A 76 7.58 0.70 19.41
CA THR A 76 8.13 -0.15 18.37
C THR A 76 7.56 0.27 17.04
N GLN A 77 8.42 0.64 16.11
CA GLN A 77 8.04 0.98 14.75
C GLN A 77 8.31 -0.22 13.86
N HIS A 78 7.34 -0.55 13.02
CA HIS A 78 7.47 -1.66 12.06
C HIS A 78 7.66 -1.07 10.67
N PHE A 79 8.68 -1.54 9.97
CA PHE A 79 8.97 -1.04 8.63
C PHE A 79 8.69 -2.12 7.61
N TYR A 80 7.90 -1.77 6.62
CA TYR A 80 7.45 -2.69 5.59
C TYR A 80 7.89 -2.22 4.22
N ARG A 81 7.92 -3.15 3.28
CA ARG A 81 8.16 -2.81 1.88
C ARG A 81 7.21 -3.63 1.01
N PRO A 82 6.90 -3.15 -0.21
CA PRO A 82 6.03 -3.92 -1.09
C PRO A 82 6.74 -5.15 -1.63
N VAL A 83 5.98 -6.24 -1.78
CA VAL A 83 6.50 -7.48 -2.33
C VAL A 83 6.10 -7.60 -3.81
N VAL A 84 4.94 -7.05 -4.17
CA VAL A 84 4.43 -7.16 -5.53
C VAL A 84 5.34 -6.44 -6.51
N LYS A 85 5.44 -6.97 -7.71
CA LYS A 85 6.24 -6.33 -8.73
C LYS A 85 5.59 -5.03 -9.15
N ALA A 86 6.43 -4.01 -9.32
CA ALA A 86 5.92 -2.68 -9.60
C ALA A 86 5.05 -2.63 -10.84
N SER A 87 5.49 -3.30 -11.92
CA SER A 87 4.72 -3.27 -13.16
C SER A 87 3.34 -3.87 -12.99
N TRP A 88 3.27 -5.01 -12.30
CA TRP A 88 1.99 -5.65 -12.05
C TRP A 88 1.12 -4.79 -11.15
N ALA A 89 1.72 -4.25 -10.10
CA ALA A 89 0.98 -3.46 -9.13
C ALA A 89 0.42 -2.19 -9.76
N ILE A 90 1.20 -1.55 -10.59
CA ILE A 90 0.74 -0.34 -11.27
C ILE A 90 -0.45 -0.65 -12.15
N SER A 91 -0.39 -1.73 -12.92
CA SER A 91 -1.50 -2.11 -13.79
C SER A 91 -2.75 -2.42 -12.97
N ALA A 92 -2.58 -3.19 -11.90
CA ALA A 92 -3.72 -3.57 -11.05
C ALA A 92 -4.31 -2.36 -10.36
N LEU A 93 -3.46 -1.45 -9.89
CA LEU A 93 -3.93 -0.25 -9.22
C LEU A 93 -4.69 0.65 -10.18
N LYS A 94 -4.24 0.75 -11.42
CA LYS A 94 -4.95 1.54 -12.40
C LYS A 94 -6.32 0.97 -12.72
N ILE A 95 -6.42 -0.34 -12.79
CA ILE A 95 -7.69 -0.97 -13.04
C ILE A 95 -8.66 -0.71 -11.90
N GLY A 96 -8.16 -0.71 -10.68
CA GLY A 96 -8.98 -0.51 -9.51
C GLY A 96 -9.27 0.94 -9.18
N GLU A 97 -8.68 1.88 -9.91
CA GLU A 97 -8.87 3.30 -9.63
C GLU A 97 -10.00 3.88 -10.47
N GLU A 98 -10.65 4.85 -9.88
CA GLU A 98 -11.55 5.67 -10.67
C GLU A 98 -10.73 6.52 -11.62
N PRO A 99 -11.19 6.73 -12.83
CA PRO A 99 -10.51 7.65 -13.70
C PRO A 99 -10.46 8.99 -13.01
N PRO A 100 -9.38 9.65 -13.17
CA PRO A 100 -9.30 10.98 -12.59
C PRO A 100 -10.37 11.80 -13.21
N SER A 101 -11.05 12.08 -12.56
CA SER A 101 -12.14 12.62 -13.14
C SER A 101 -11.79 13.66 -14.07
N ARG A 102 -11.24 12.74 -14.22
CA ARG A 102 -10.81 13.05 -14.81
C ARG A 102 -11.03 13.88 -15.09
N GLY A 103 -10.96 13.94 -14.65
CA GLY A 103 -11.06 14.50 -14.84
C GLY A 103 -10.54 15.04 -14.69
N ARG A 104 -10.39 15.00 -14.52
CA ARG A 104 -10.15 15.45 -14.56
C ARG A 104 -9.73 15.90 -15.03
N ALA A 105 -9.60 16.07 -15.08
CA ALA A 105 -9.52 16.41 -15.66
C ALA A 105 -9.29 16.74 -16.07
N ALA A 106 -9.32 16.93 -15.96
CA ALA A 106 -9.46 17.27 -16.52
C ALA A 106 -9.28 17.60 -16.89
N GLY A 107 -9.29 17.77 -16.61
CA GLY A 107 -9.40 18.20 -17.03
C GLY A 107 -8.90 18.39 -17.33
N GLU A 108 -8.82 18.30 -17.00
CA GLU A 108 -8.71 18.47 -17.36
C GLU A 108 -8.28 18.68 -17.95
N GLU A 109 -8.20 18.79 -17.78
CA GLU A 109 -8.17 19.02 -18.37
C GLU A 109 -7.90 19.41 -18.92
N LYS A 110 -7.71 19.76 -18.80
CA LYS A 110 -7.74 20.12 -19.38
C LYS A 110 -7.72 20.48 -19.84
N GLY A 111 -7.87 20.80 -19.51
CA GLY A 111 -8.10 21.14 -20.02
C GLY A 111 -8.13 21.26 -20.25
#